data_cdc7375daf972b26d060e3b14a5262c9
#
_entry.id   cdc7375daf972b26d060e3b14a5262c9
#
_cell.length_a   1.000
_cell.length_b   1.000
_cell.length_c   1.000
_cell.angle_alpha   90.00
_cell.angle_beta   90.00
_cell.angle_gamma   90.00
#
_symmetry.space_group_name_H-M   'P 1'
#
loop_
_entity.id
_entity.type
_entity.pdbx_description
1 polymer ?
#
loop_
_entity_poly.entity_id
_entity_poly.type
_entity_poly.pdbx_seq_one_letter_code
_entity_poly.pdbx_strand_id
1 'polypeptide(L)'
;MNRHFREELYPAALTVAGSDSGGGAGIQADLRTFNAFGVFGCSAITAVTAQNPEEVRRIDLVPAEGVRAQLETVLARISVCAAKTGMLGCADNVRAVAEVLKNARFKLVVDPVMVSTSGAKLLPDDAIEVLRTELLPRADWITPNLPEAELLLGRKLAGERGYAAAAREIAARWECVCVLKTGHAADLAEASDFAALPDGRIFSVTTPRLPSPGRTAHGTGCTFSAALTAVLAQRQGWKTALAQAKSFVYGSLSEPAAIGKGLNAMYPPVEDYDRMVKIAELA
;
A
#
# COMPACT_ATOMS: atom_id res chain seq x y z
N MET A 1 -14.80 22.96 22.16
CA MET A 1 -15.47 22.04 21.22
C MET A 1 -15.78 20.75 21.95
N ASN A 2 -17.03 20.53 22.35
CA ASN A 2 -17.45 19.30 23.00
C ASN A 2 -17.47 18.19 21.97
N ARG A 3 -16.49 17.30 22.00
CA ARG A 3 -16.58 16.02 21.30
C ARG A 3 -17.67 15.21 22.02
N HIS A 4 -18.87 15.16 21.48
CA HIS A 4 -19.85 14.16 21.90
C HIS A 4 -19.25 12.80 21.65
N PHE A 5 -19.12 11.98 22.69
CA PHE A 5 -18.79 10.56 22.54
C PHE A 5 -19.85 9.95 21.63
N ARG A 6 -19.45 9.55 20.41
CA ARG A 6 -20.31 8.80 19.51
C ARG A 6 -20.42 7.38 20.09
N GLU A 7 -21.62 6.87 20.23
CA GLU A 7 -21.87 5.45 20.59
C GLU A 7 -21.39 4.50 19.46
N GLU A 8 -21.22 5.00 18.23
CA GLU A 8 -20.69 4.24 17.12
C GLU A 8 -19.16 4.10 17.19
N LEU A 9 -18.67 2.86 16.97
CA LEU A 9 -17.25 2.57 16.93
C LEU A 9 -16.57 3.37 15.82
N TYR A 10 -15.47 4.04 16.17
CA TYR A 10 -14.65 4.76 15.22
C TYR A 10 -13.96 3.75 14.28
N PRO A 11 -13.94 3.96 12.93
CA PRO A 11 -13.28 3.03 12.03
C PRO A 11 -11.81 2.92 12.37
N ALA A 12 -11.30 1.70 12.51
CA ALA A 12 -9.91 1.40 12.81
C ALA A 12 -9.26 0.61 11.66
N ALA A 13 -8.03 0.98 11.32
CA ALA A 13 -7.20 0.26 10.35
C ALA A 13 -5.87 -0.16 10.98
N LEU A 14 -5.35 -1.31 10.55
CA LEU A 14 -4.08 -1.86 11.02
C LEU A 14 -3.06 -1.84 9.87
N THR A 15 -1.86 -1.32 10.13
CA THR A 15 -0.71 -1.52 9.25
C THR A 15 0.29 -2.49 9.86
N VAL A 16 0.78 -3.43 9.06
CA VAL A 16 1.83 -4.40 9.42
C VAL A 16 3.02 -4.13 8.50
N ALA A 17 3.99 -3.37 8.96
CA ALA A 17 5.08 -2.91 8.11
C ALA A 17 6.32 -2.49 8.91
N GLY A 18 7.40 -2.22 8.20
CA GLY A 18 8.60 -1.60 8.76
C GLY A 18 8.38 -0.13 9.15
N SER A 19 9.18 0.32 10.12
CA SER A 19 9.24 1.72 10.56
C SER A 19 10.32 2.46 9.78
N ASP A 20 9.95 3.51 9.04
CA ASP A 20 10.87 4.44 8.36
C ASP A 20 11.20 5.62 9.27
N SER A 21 12.45 5.69 9.78
CA SER A 21 12.89 6.78 10.64
C SER A 21 12.85 8.15 9.97
N GLY A 22 12.94 8.22 8.64
CA GLY A 22 12.76 9.44 7.85
C GLY A 22 11.30 9.89 7.70
N GLY A 23 10.36 9.01 8.04
CA GLY A 23 8.93 9.31 8.08
C GLY A 23 8.25 9.41 6.71
N GLY A 24 8.95 9.17 5.60
CA GLY A 24 8.41 9.28 4.25
C GLY A 24 7.63 8.06 3.78
N ALA A 25 7.91 6.88 4.36
CA ALA A 25 7.29 5.59 4.01
C ALA A 25 6.94 4.79 5.28
N GLY A 26 6.74 3.48 5.13
CA GLY A 26 6.48 2.57 6.24
C GLY A 26 5.27 2.95 7.09
N ILE A 27 5.26 2.48 8.35
CA ILE A 27 4.13 2.73 9.25
C ILE A 27 3.87 4.23 9.49
N GLN A 28 4.89 5.09 9.37
CA GLN A 28 4.73 6.53 9.56
C GLN A 28 3.87 7.15 8.45
N ALA A 29 4.12 6.79 7.20
CA ALA A 29 3.28 7.21 6.09
C ALA A 29 1.86 6.61 6.20
N ASP A 30 1.76 5.34 6.60
CA ASP A 30 0.49 4.65 6.75
C ASP A 30 -0.39 5.31 7.83
N LEU A 31 0.14 5.51 9.03
CA LEU A 31 -0.60 6.12 10.14
C LEU A 31 -1.00 7.57 9.84
N ARG A 32 -0.11 8.34 9.20
CA ARG A 32 -0.42 9.71 8.73
C ARG A 32 -1.57 9.70 7.74
N THR A 33 -1.57 8.76 6.81
CA THR A 33 -2.62 8.59 5.81
C THR A 33 -3.93 8.16 6.48
N PHE A 34 -3.93 7.18 7.38
CA PHE A 34 -5.12 6.78 8.12
C PHE A 34 -5.74 7.96 8.87
N ASN A 35 -4.91 8.76 9.56
CA ASN A 35 -5.37 9.95 10.25
C ASN A 35 -6.00 10.99 9.31
N ALA A 36 -5.43 11.19 8.13
CA ALA A 36 -5.96 12.13 7.12
C ALA A 36 -7.35 11.70 6.63
N PHE A 37 -7.62 10.40 6.55
CA PHE A 37 -8.94 9.84 6.22
C PHE A 37 -9.88 9.74 7.42
N GLY A 38 -9.49 10.23 8.61
CA GLY A 38 -10.31 10.11 9.81
C GLY A 38 -10.47 8.67 10.31
N VAL A 39 -9.47 7.82 10.12
CA VAL A 39 -9.43 6.42 10.56
C VAL A 39 -8.42 6.27 11.69
N PHE A 40 -8.79 5.56 12.77
CA PHE A 40 -7.88 5.25 13.85
C PHE A 40 -6.83 4.24 13.38
N GLY A 41 -5.55 4.64 13.38
CA GLY A 41 -4.45 3.80 12.91
C GLY A 41 -3.83 2.99 14.03
N CYS A 42 -3.78 1.66 13.85
CA CYS A 42 -2.99 0.72 14.64
C CYS A 42 -1.78 0.25 13.82
N SER A 43 -0.73 -0.23 14.49
CA SER A 43 0.44 -0.76 13.80
C SER A 43 1.00 -2.00 14.49
N ALA A 44 1.57 -2.92 13.67
CA ALA A 44 2.51 -3.95 14.10
C ALA A 44 3.81 -3.76 13.31
N ILE A 45 4.92 -3.55 14.02
CA ILE A 45 6.21 -3.22 13.44
C ILE A 45 6.96 -4.51 13.11
N THR A 46 7.41 -4.64 11.86
CA THR A 46 8.18 -5.81 11.37
C THR A 46 9.69 -5.56 11.32
N ALA A 47 10.07 -4.30 11.19
CA ALA A 47 11.47 -3.87 11.19
C ALA A 47 11.57 -2.41 11.63
N VAL A 48 12.73 -2.04 12.17
CA VAL A 48 13.10 -0.63 12.39
C VAL A 48 14.24 -0.31 11.43
N THR A 49 14.10 0.76 10.64
CA THR A 49 15.13 1.18 9.70
C THR A 49 15.82 2.46 10.16
N ALA A 50 17.12 2.55 9.93
CA ALA A 50 17.84 3.81 9.88
C ALA A 50 17.81 4.29 8.43
N GLN A 51 16.82 5.10 8.10
CA GLN A 51 16.48 5.46 6.73
C GLN A 51 16.15 6.95 6.62
N ASN A 52 16.48 7.52 5.47
CA ASN A 52 16.04 8.83 5.02
C ASN A 52 15.65 8.74 3.53
N PRO A 53 15.16 9.81 2.88
CA PRO A 53 14.76 9.77 1.47
C PRO A 53 15.87 9.38 0.48
N GLU A 54 17.15 9.42 0.88
CA GLU A 54 18.29 9.18 0.01
C GLU A 54 18.91 7.78 0.20
N GLU A 55 18.85 7.22 1.44
CA GLU A 55 19.49 5.94 1.77
C GLU A 55 18.73 5.13 2.82
N VAL A 56 18.89 3.81 2.74
CA VAL A 56 18.58 2.85 3.81
C VAL A 56 19.91 2.37 4.37
N ARG A 57 20.30 2.87 5.53
CA ARG A 57 21.61 2.59 6.13
C ARG A 57 21.63 1.31 6.96
N ARG A 58 20.52 0.99 7.60
CA ARG A 58 20.38 -0.20 8.46
C ARG A 58 18.94 -0.66 8.55
N ILE A 59 18.75 -1.96 8.67
CA ILE A 59 17.45 -2.60 8.89
C ILE A 59 17.62 -3.58 10.07
N ASP A 60 16.88 -3.37 11.13
CA ASP A 60 16.79 -4.26 12.28
C ASP A 60 15.40 -4.92 12.26
N LEU A 61 15.38 -6.24 12.02
CA LEU A 61 14.13 -6.98 11.98
C LEU A 61 13.59 -7.18 13.41
N VAL A 62 12.29 -7.03 13.56
CA VAL A 62 11.57 -7.49 14.75
C VAL A 62 11.39 -9.01 14.60
N PRO A 63 11.74 -9.81 15.60
CA PRO A 63 11.51 -11.26 15.56
C PRO A 63 10.05 -11.61 15.32
N ALA A 64 9.78 -12.72 14.61
CA ALA A 64 8.43 -13.13 14.23
C ALA A 64 7.48 -13.28 15.43
N GLU A 65 7.98 -13.75 16.56
CA GLU A 65 7.21 -13.82 17.82
C GLU A 65 6.80 -12.44 18.32
N GLY A 66 7.67 -11.44 18.18
CA GLY A 66 7.36 -10.05 18.52
C GLY A 66 6.30 -9.46 17.58
N VAL A 67 6.36 -9.77 16.27
CA VAL A 67 5.34 -9.38 15.29
C VAL A 67 4.01 -10.04 15.62
N ARG A 68 4.01 -11.34 15.92
CA ARG A 68 2.82 -12.10 16.35
C ARG A 68 2.18 -11.47 17.59
N ALA A 69 2.97 -11.23 18.64
CA ALA A 69 2.48 -10.65 19.89
C ALA A 69 1.82 -9.28 19.70
N GLN A 70 2.40 -8.42 18.84
CA GLN A 70 1.80 -7.12 18.50
C GLN A 70 0.43 -7.31 17.83
N LEU A 71 0.34 -8.19 16.83
CA LEU A 71 -0.89 -8.46 16.10
C LEU A 71 -1.98 -9.02 17.02
N GLU A 72 -1.67 -10.06 17.79
CA GLU A 72 -2.62 -10.69 18.70
C GLU A 72 -3.13 -9.71 19.76
N THR A 73 -2.24 -8.87 20.32
CA THR A 73 -2.61 -7.87 21.33
C THR A 73 -3.56 -6.81 20.75
N VAL A 74 -3.29 -6.31 19.54
CA VAL A 74 -4.16 -5.35 18.87
C VAL A 74 -5.52 -5.97 18.56
N LEU A 75 -5.50 -7.15 17.90
CA LEU A 75 -6.74 -7.81 17.46
C LEU A 75 -7.61 -8.33 18.59
N ALA A 76 -7.05 -8.58 19.78
CA ALA A 76 -7.80 -8.99 20.96
C ALA A 76 -8.74 -7.89 21.50
N ARG A 77 -8.47 -6.62 21.23
CA ARG A 77 -9.20 -5.51 21.86
C ARG A 77 -9.72 -4.45 20.88
N ILE A 78 -9.13 -4.34 19.71
CA ILE A 78 -9.50 -3.31 18.73
C ILE A 78 -10.28 -3.95 17.59
N SER A 79 -11.46 -3.40 17.31
CA SER A 79 -12.29 -3.82 16.17
C SER A 79 -11.72 -3.26 14.87
N VAL A 80 -10.69 -3.94 14.34
CA VAL A 80 -10.07 -3.58 13.05
C VAL A 80 -11.07 -3.79 11.92
N CYS A 81 -11.26 -2.77 11.08
CA CYS A 81 -12.18 -2.78 9.93
C CYS A 81 -11.49 -3.15 8.62
N ALA A 82 -10.21 -2.80 8.49
CA ALA A 82 -9.34 -3.18 7.38
C ALA A 82 -7.88 -3.20 7.82
N ALA A 83 -7.05 -3.98 7.15
CA ALA A 83 -5.62 -4.01 7.41
C ALA A 83 -4.82 -3.95 6.11
N LYS A 84 -3.58 -3.45 6.20
CA LYS A 84 -2.59 -3.60 5.14
C LYS A 84 -1.31 -4.24 5.65
N THR A 85 -0.61 -4.91 4.75
CA THR A 85 0.81 -5.23 4.95
C THR A 85 1.68 -4.36 4.04
N GLY A 86 2.90 -4.07 4.48
CA GLY A 86 3.96 -3.45 3.70
C GLY A 86 5.22 -4.29 3.76
N MET A 87 6.39 -3.69 4.04
CA MET A 87 7.65 -4.40 4.20
C MET A 87 7.59 -5.36 5.40
N LEU A 88 7.75 -6.67 5.17
CA LEU A 88 7.75 -7.71 6.20
C LEU A 88 9.16 -8.19 6.58
N GLY A 89 10.13 -8.04 5.68
CA GLY A 89 11.56 -8.19 5.91
C GLY A 89 12.11 -9.62 5.82
N CYS A 90 11.40 -10.65 6.27
CA CYS A 90 11.84 -12.05 6.20
C CYS A 90 10.68 -13.05 6.12
N ALA A 91 11.00 -14.30 5.77
CA ALA A 91 10.04 -15.38 5.62
C ALA A 91 9.26 -15.67 6.91
N ASP A 92 9.93 -15.64 8.07
CA ASP A 92 9.29 -15.93 9.35
C ASP A 92 8.26 -14.86 9.73
N ASN A 93 8.52 -13.59 9.45
CA ASN A 93 7.55 -12.54 9.63
C ASN A 93 6.35 -12.71 8.69
N VAL A 94 6.58 -13.07 7.42
CA VAL A 94 5.49 -13.36 6.47
C VAL A 94 4.59 -14.48 6.99
N ARG A 95 5.18 -15.60 7.47
CA ARG A 95 4.42 -16.71 8.06
C ARG A 95 3.64 -16.30 9.30
N ALA A 96 4.29 -15.58 10.22
CA ALA A 96 3.62 -15.10 11.44
C ALA A 96 2.40 -14.23 11.12
N VAL A 97 2.53 -13.29 10.16
CA VAL A 97 1.44 -12.44 9.71
C VAL A 97 0.34 -13.26 9.04
N ALA A 98 0.69 -14.16 8.10
CA ALA A 98 -0.28 -15.01 7.41
C ALA A 98 -1.06 -15.91 8.37
N GLU A 99 -0.40 -16.44 9.40
CA GLU A 99 -1.04 -17.30 10.40
C GLU A 99 -2.00 -16.52 11.30
N VAL A 100 -1.58 -15.38 11.85
CA VAL A 100 -2.44 -14.57 12.72
C VAL A 100 -3.65 -14.03 11.96
N LEU A 101 -3.45 -13.60 10.71
CA LEU A 101 -4.53 -13.06 9.88
C LEU A 101 -5.39 -14.14 9.19
N LYS A 102 -5.11 -15.42 9.40
CA LYS A 102 -5.81 -16.55 8.76
C LYS A 102 -7.33 -16.49 8.89
N ASN A 103 -7.82 -16.07 10.02
CA ASN A 103 -9.26 -16.02 10.33
C ASN A 103 -9.78 -14.57 10.43
N ALA A 104 -9.03 -13.60 9.91
CA ALA A 104 -9.46 -12.21 9.91
C ALA A 104 -10.75 -12.04 9.08
N ARG A 105 -11.70 -11.25 9.62
CA ARG A 105 -12.97 -10.96 8.96
C ARG A 105 -13.04 -9.55 8.38
N PHE A 106 -11.92 -8.88 8.30
CA PHE A 106 -11.77 -7.56 7.72
C PHE A 106 -11.04 -7.64 6.37
N LYS A 107 -11.11 -6.58 5.57
CA LYS A 107 -10.41 -6.52 4.29
C LYS A 107 -8.90 -6.41 4.48
N LEU A 108 -8.15 -7.27 3.77
CA LEU A 108 -6.69 -7.29 3.79
C LEU A 108 -6.13 -6.77 2.47
N VAL A 109 -5.37 -5.68 2.55
CA VAL A 109 -4.59 -5.11 1.44
C VAL A 109 -3.13 -5.56 1.59
N VAL A 110 -2.61 -6.31 0.63
CA VAL A 110 -1.20 -6.70 0.60
C VAL A 110 -0.45 -5.82 -0.40
N ASP A 111 0.39 -4.92 0.11
CA ASP A 111 1.39 -4.21 -0.69
C ASP A 111 2.67 -5.06 -0.66
N PRO A 112 3.02 -5.74 -1.77
CA PRO A 112 4.08 -6.74 -1.76
C PRO A 112 5.46 -6.10 -1.88
N VAL A 113 5.85 -5.33 -0.87
CA VAL A 113 7.09 -4.55 -0.85
C VAL A 113 8.30 -5.48 -0.88
N MET A 114 8.95 -5.62 -2.05
CA MET A 114 10.11 -6.47 -2.28
C MET A 114 11.40 -5.66 -2.47
N VAL A 115 11.28 -4.46 -3.03
CA VAL A 115 12.41 -3.58 -3.35
C VAL A 115 12.08 -2.15 -2.94
N SER A 116 13.03 -1.45 -2.33
CA SER A 116 12.88 -0.03 -1.98
C SER A 116 12.91 0.86 -3.22
N THR A 117 12.43 2.10 -3.09
CA THR A 117 12.55 3.12 -4.15
C THR A 117 14.02 3.39 -4.53
N SER A 118 14.95 3.19 -3.60
CA SER A 118 16.40 3.29 -3.85
C SER A 118 17.02 2.05 -4.48
N GLY A 119 16.23 0.99 -4.77
CA GLY A 119 16.70 -0.26 -5.38
C GLY A 119 17.24 -1.30 -4.39
N ALA A 120 17.23 -1.03 -3.08
CA ALA A 120 17.63 -2.02 -2.09
C ALA A 120 16.60 -3.15 -2.00
N LYS A 121 17.08 -4.40 -1.99
CA LYS A 121 16.23 -5.58 -1.80
C LYS A 121 15.74 -5.61 -0.34
N LEU A 122 14.43 -5.53 -0.14
CA LEU A 122 13.77 -5.49 1.17
C LEU A 122 13.17 -6.83 1.59
N LEU A 123 13.01 -7.75 0.63
CA LEU A 123 12.49 -9.09 0.89
C LEU A 123 13.39 -10.11 0.18
N PRO A 124 13.98 -11.08 0.90
CA PRO A 124 14.80 -12.16 0.31
C PRO A 124 13.93 -13.14 -0.51
N ASP A 125 14.57 -13.93 -1.39
CA ASP A 125 13.86 -14.81 -2.33
C ASP A 125 13.03 -15.90 -1.66
N ASP A 126 13.51 -16.47 -0.57
CA ASP A 126 12.76 -17.42 0.25
C ASP A 126 11.49 -16.79 0.85
N ALA A 127 11.59 -15.54 1.28
CA ALA A 127 10.44 -14.80 1.79
C ALA A 127 9.43 -14.41 0.69
N ILE A 128 9.88 -14.17 -0.54
CA ILE A 128 9.00 -13.95 -1.70
C ILE A 128 8.16 -15.20 -1.97
N GLU A 129 8.74 -16.39 -1.87
CA GLU A 129 7.99 -17.64 -2.08
C GLU A 129 6.95 -17.85 -0.97
N VAL A 130 7.31 -17.60 0.28
CA VAL A 130 6.36 -17.64 1.41
C VAL A 130 5.24 -16.60 1.24
N LEU A 131 5.58 -15.38 0.78
CA LEU A 131 4.59 -14.36 0.47
C LEU A 131 3.58 -14.86 -0.58
N ARG A 132 4.07 -15.46 -1.68
CA ARG A 132 3.24 -15.98 -2.77
C ARG A 132 2.32 -17.11 -2.35
N THR A 133 2.78 -18.01 -1.48
CA THR A 133 2.09 -19.25 -1.12
C THR A 133 1.25 -19.13 0.14
N GLU A 134 1.61 -18.25 1.08
CA GLU A 134 0.95 -18.20 2.38
C GLU A 134 0.16 -16.90 2.64
N LEU A 135 0.64 -15.74 2.15
CA LEU A 135 0.00 -14.45 2.44
C LEU A 135 -0.87 -13.94 1.29
N LEU A 136 -0.39 -13.95 0.03
CA LEU A 136 -1.18 -13.49 -1.12
C LEU A 136 -2.50 -14.23 -1.31
N PRO A 137 -2.62 -15.55 -1.05
CA PRO A 137 -3.91 -16.25 -1.11
C PRO A 137 -4.96 -15.77 -0.09
N ARG A 138 -4.58 -14.92 0.86
CA ARG A 138 -5.46 -14.34 1.89
C ARG A 138 -5.85 -12.89 1.60
N ALA A 139 -5.23 -12.29 0.59
CA ALA A 139 -5.43 -10.89 0.26
C ALA A 139 -6.80 -10.68 -0.41
N ASP A 140 -7.55 -9.69 0.06
CA ASP A 140 -8.67 -9.14 -0.73
C ASP A 140 -8.16 -8.22 -1.84
N TRP A 141 -7.02 -7.57 -1.59
CA TRP A 141 -6.38 -6.63 -2.51
C TRP A 141 -4.88 -6.84 -2.54
N ILE A 142 -4.29 -6.82 -3.74
CA ILE A 142 -2.84 -6.83 -3.95
C ILE A 142 -2.48 -5.57 -4.74
N THR A 143 -1.49 -4.80 -4.26
CA THR A 143 -1.11 -3.52 -4.86
C THR A 143 0.35 -3.49 -5.32
N PRO A 144 0.79 -4.33 -6.26
CA PRO A 144 2.16 -4.37 -6.71
C PRO A 144 2.50 -3.15 -7.57
N ASN A 145 3.74 -2.69 -7.50
CA ASN A 145 4.33 -1.85 -8.54
C ASN A 145 4.81 -2.71 -9.71
N LEU A 146 5.30 -2.08 -10.78
CA LEU A 146 5.73 -2.79 -11.99
C LEU A 146 6.86 -3.82 -11.72
N PRO A 147 7.97 -3.48 -11.04
CA PRO A 147 9.00 -4.45 -10.68
C PRO A 147 8.48 -5.61 -9.82
N GLU A 148 7.60 -5.34 -8.87
CA GLU A 148 6.99 -6.38 -8.01
C GLU A 148 6.09 -7.31 -8.80
N ALA A 149 5.28 -6.79 -9.73
CA ALA A 149 4.45 -7.61 -10.60
C ALA A 149 5.30 -8.49 -11.54
N GLU A 150 6.41 -7.96 -12.07
CA GLU A 150 7.36 -8.73 -12.87
C GLU A 150 7.97 -9.89 -12.06
N LEU A 151 8.33 -9.66 -10.80
CA LEU A 151 8.82 -10.72 -9.91
C LEU A 151 7.73 -11.76 -9.59
N LEU A 152 6.50 -11.33 -9.32
CA LEU A 152 5.37 -12.24 -9.05
C LEU A 152 5.03 -13.11 -10.25
N LEU A 153 5.16 -12.58 -11.46
CA LEU A 153 4.83 -13.28 -12.72
C LEU A 153 6.02 -13.97 -13.38
N GLY A 154 7.26 -13.66 -12.95
CA GLY A 154 8.48 -14.24 -13.52
C GLY A 154 8.79 -13.78 -14.95
N ARG A 155 8.29 -12.62 -15.38
CA ARG A 155 8.47 -12.07 -16.73
C ARG A 155 8.45 -10.55 -16.76
N LYS A 156 9.09 -9.97 -17.77
CA LYS A 156 9.03 -8.52 -18.02
C LYS A 156 7.68 -8.12 -18.57
N LEU A 157 7.25 -6.91 -18.22
CA LEU A 157 5.98 -6.32 -18.61
C LEU A 157 6.23 -5.03 -19.39
N ALA A 158 5.45 -4.77 -20.43
CA ALA A 158 5.55 -3.55 -21.22
C ALA A 158 4.22 -3.20 -21.90
N GLY A 159 3.96 -1.91 -22.00
CA GLY A 159 2.78 -1.36 -22.66
C GLY A 159 1.47 -1.58 -21.92
N GLU A 160 0.51 -0.73 -22.22
CA GLU A 160 -0.79 -0.71 -21.55
C GLU A 160 -1.48 -2.08 -21.51
N ARG A 161 -1.52 -2.77 -22.66
CA ARG A 161 -2.12 -4.12 -22.78
C ARG A 161 -1.40 -5.15 -21.92
N GLY A 162 -0.05 -5.06 -21.83
CA GLY A 162 0.76 -5.94 -21.01
C GLY A 162 0.51 -5.71 -19.52
N TYR A 163 0.35 -4.47 -19.10
CA TYR A 163 0.04 -4.10 -17.71
C TYR A 163 -1.37 -4.54 -17.31
N ALA A 164 -2.37 -4.30 -18.16
CA ALA A 164 -3.74 -4.73 -17.95
C ALA A 164 -3.84 -6.27 -17.84
N ALA A 165 -3.18 -7.00 -18.74
CA ALA A 165 -3.11 -8.45 -18.71
C ALA A 165 -2.43 -9.00 -17.45
N ALA A 166 -1.35 -8.34 -16.99
CA ALA A 166 -0.65 -8.71 -15.76
C ALA A 166 -1.52 -8.51 -14.51
N ALA A 167 -2.24 -7.39 -14.43
CA ALA A 167 -3.18 -7.15 -13.34
C ALA A 167 -4.28 -8.23 -13.30
N ARG A 168 -4.83 -8.61 -14.47
CA ARG A 168 -5.82 -9.69 -14.59
C ARG A 168 -5.26 -11.06 -14.16
N GLU A 169 -4.03 -11.39 -14.57
CA GLU A 169 -3.37 -12.63 -14.19
C GLU A 169 -3.15 -12.73 -12.68
N ILE A 170 -2.70 -11.63 -12.03
CA ILE A 170 -2.51 -11.56 -10.59
C ILE A 170 -3.86 -11.71 -9.87
N ALA A 171 -4.89 -10.99 -10.32
CA ALA A 171 -6.23 -11.05 -9.73
C ALA A 171 -6.83 -12.45 -9.81
N ALA A 172 -6.69 -13.11 -10.95
CA ALA A 172 -7.18 -14.49 -11.16
C ALA A 172 -6.39 -15.52 -10.34
N ARG A 173 -5.05 -15.36 -10.22
CA ARG A 173 -4.18 -16.30 -9.51
C ARG A 173 -4.47 -16.34 -8.01
N TRP A 174 -4.80 -15.23 -7.39
CA TRP A 174 -5.05 -15.12 -5.96
C TRP A 174 -6.49 -14.75 -5.60
N GLU A 175 -7.41 -14.77 -6.57
CA GLU A 175 -8.85 -14.50 -6.39
C GLU A 175 -9.13 -13.16 -5.65
N CYS A 176 -8.36 -12.13 -5.97
CA CYS A 176 -8.38 -10.83 -5.30
C CYS A 176 -8.56 -9.67 -6.28
N VAL A 177 -8.73 -8.46 -5.77
CA VAL A 177 -8.57 -7.25 -6.58
C VAL A 177 -7.08 -6.94 -6.72
N CYS A 178 -6.54 -6.89 -7.93
CA CYS A 178 -5.18 -6.45 -8.17
C CYS A 178 -5.16 -5.00 -8.66
N VAL A 179 -4.35 -4.15 -8.06
CA VAL A 179 -4.05 -2.81 -8.55
C VAL A 179 -2.58 -2.74 -8.92
N LEU A 180 -2.26 -2.93 -10.20
CA LEU A 180 -0.91 -2.77 -10.72
C LEU A 180 -0.58 -1.28 -10.84
N LYS A 181 0.32 -0.80 -9.99
CA LYS A 181 0.78 0.60 -9.94
C LYS A 181 1.80 0.86 -11.03
N THR A 182 1.41 1.56 -12.09
CA THR A 182 2.30 1.88 -13.22
C THR A 182 2.47 3.39 -13.45
N GLY A 183 2.11 4.21 -12.46
CA GLY A 183 2.15 5.67 -12.59
C GLY A 183 3.52 6.27 -12.96
N HIS A 184 4.61 5.50 -12.81
CA HIS A 184 5.96 5.89 -13.22
C HIS A 184 6.38 5.33 -14.60
N ALA A 185 5.55 4.51 -15.25
CA ALA A 185 5.87 3.92 -16.54
C ALA A 185 6.00 5.01 -17.60
N ALA A 186 7.18 5.08 -18.24
CA ALA A 186 7.51 6.14 -19.20
C ALA A 186 6.77 5.96 -20.55
N ASP A 187 6.28 4.77 -20.83
CA ASP A 187 5.56 4.39 -22.04
C ASP A 187 4.04 4.74 -22.00
N LEU A 188 3.55 5.31 -20.89
CA LEU A 188 2.18 5.78 -20.77
C LEU A 188 2.10 7.31 -20.78
N ALA A 189 1.12 7.87 -21.47
CA ALA A 189 0.92 9.32 -21.57
C ALA A 189 0.44 9.94 -20.25
N GLU A 190 -0.45 9.24 -19.53
CA GLU A 190 -0.97 9.64 -18.23
C GLU A 190 -0.35 8.79 -17.10
N ALA A 191 -0.48 9.24 -15.86
CA ALA A 191 -0.11 8.42 -14.69
C ALA A 191 -1.21 7.40 -14.42
N SER A 192 -1.17 6.27 -15.13
CA SER A 192 -2.19 5.22 -15.11
C SER A 192 -1.81 4.09 -14.17
N ASP A 193 -2.80 3.52 -13.49
CA ASP A 193 -2.71 2.23 -12.79
C ASP A 193 -3.81 1.32 -13.35
N PHE A 194 -3.64 0.00 -13.23
CA PHE A 194 -4.58 -0.98 -13.78
C PHE A 194 -5.18 -1.80 -12.65
N ALA A 195 -6.50 -1.69 -12.48
CA ALA A 195 -7.25 -2.43 -11.48
C ALA A 195 -8.00 -3.59 -12.14
N ALA A 196 -7.70 -4.82 -11.75
CA ALA A 196 -8.42 -6.01 -12.18
C ALA A 196 -9.23 -6.60 -11.03
N LEU A 197 -10.49 -6.93 -11.30
CA LEU A 197 -11.40 -7.56 -10.35
C LEU A 197 -11.35 -9.08 -10.48
N PRO A 198 -11.77 -9.85 -9.44
CA PRO A 198 -11.81 -11.32 -9.50
C PRO A 198 -12.73 -11.86 -10.61
N ASP A 199 -13.73 -11.09 -11.05
CA ASP A 199 -14.64 -11.45 -12.14
C ASP A 199 -14.04 -11.21 -13.54
N GLY A 200 -12.77 -10.78 -13.63
CA GLY A 200 -12.03 -10.58 -14.86
C GLY A 200 -12.18 -9.18 -15.48
N ARG A 201 -13.04 -8.31 -14.97
CA ARG A 201 -13.13 -6.92 -15.43
C ARG A 201 -11.86 -6.15 -15.07
N ILE A 202 -11.45 -5.28 -15.99
CA ILE A 202 -10.25 -4.44 -15.82
C ILE A 202 -10.63 -2.98 -15.99
N PHE A 203 -9.99 -2.14 -15.20
CA PHE A 203 -10.17 -0.70 -15.22
C PHE A 203 -8.83 0.00 -15.26
N SER A 204 -8.72 1.04 -16.07
CA SER A 204 -7.65 2.04 -15.91
C SER A 204 -8.05 3.06 -14.87
N VAL A 205 -7.11 3.45 -14.03
CA VAL A 205 -7.26 4.47 -12.98
C VAL A 205 -6.20 5.53 -13.23
N THR A 206 -6.58 6.65 -13.83
CA THR A 206 -5.64 7.63 -14.38
C THR A 206 -5.74 8.99 -13.71
N THR A 207 -4.60 9.69 -13.65
CA THR A 207 -4.50 11.12 -13.34
C THR A 207 -3.57 11.78 -14.34
N PRO A 208 -3.64 13.10 -14.52
CA PRO A 208 -2.61 13.81 -15.26
C PRO A 208 -1.22 13.48 -14.72
N ARG A 209 -0.21 13.44 -15.59
CA ARG A 209 1.17 13.25 -15.16
C ARG A 209 1.72 14.56 -14.59
N LEU A 210 2.23 14.50 -13.36
CA LEU A 210 2.92 15.65 -12.78
C LEU A 210 4.33 15.78 -13.37
N PRO A 211 4.81 17.01 -13.61
CA PRO A 211 6.18 17.23 -14.07
C PRO A 211 7.15 16.78 -12.98
N SER A 212 7.98 15.80 -13.30
CA SER A 212 9.07 15.24 -12.49
C SER A 212 8.87 15.39 -10.97
N PRO A 213 8.21 14.46 -10.30
CA PRO A 213 7.96 14.60 -8.86
C PRO A 213 9.27 14.59 -8.05
N GLY A 214 10.43 14.38 -8.69
CA GLY A 214 11.74 14.43 -8.08
C GLY A 214 11.87 13.44 -6.92
N ARG A 215 12.55 13.86 -5.84
CA ARG A 215 12.74 13.07 -4.61
C ARG A 215 11.45 12.89 -3.79
N THR A 216 10.34 13.48 -4.20
CA THR A 216 9.04 13.41 -3.54
C THR A 216 8.35 12.03 -3.72
N ALA A 217 8.80 11.21 -4.67
CA ALA A 217 8.17 9.91 -4.99
C ALA A 217 8.38 8.83 -3.91
N HIS A 218 9.25 9.07 -2.91
CA HIS A 218 9.44 8.14 -1.79
C HIS A 218 8.15 7.99 -0.98
N GLY A 219 7.70 6.75 -0.77
CA GLY A 219 6.51 6.42 0.00
C GLY A 219 5.17 6.45 -0.78
N THR A 220 5.18 6.69 -2.10
CA THR A 220 3.95 6.69 -2.91
C THR A 220 3.17 5.38 -2.82
N GLY A 221 3.86 4.23 -2.86
CA GLY A 221 3.26 2.90 -2.72
C GLY A 221 2.60 2.72 -1.36
N CYS A 222 3.33 3.02 -0.27
CA CYS A 222 2.81 2.95 1.10
C CYS A 222 1.58 3.85 1.27
N THR A 223 1.67 5.10 0.81
CA THR A 223 0.56 6.06 0.88
C THR A 223 -0.66 5.58 0.10
N PHE A 224 -0.47 5.02 -1.11
CA PHE A 224 -1.57 4.47 -1.91
C PHE A 224 -2.27 3.32 -1.18
N SER A 225 -1.51 2.31 -0.75
CA SER A 225 -2.07 1.13 -0.07
C SER A 225 -2.70 1.50 1.28
N ALA A 226 -2.18 2.52 1.99
CA ALA A 226 -2.77 3.03 3.21
C ALA A 226 -4.08 3.79 2.96
N ALA A 227 -4.13 4.67 1.96
CA ALA A 227 -5.36 5.38 1.59
C ALA A 227 -6.46 4.40 1.16
N LEU A 228 -6.12 3.42 0.32
CA LEU A 228 -7.02 2.33 -0.06
C LEU A 228 -7.57 1.62 1.18
N THR A 229 -6.70 1.25 2.12
CA THR A 229 -7.08 0.55 3.37
C THR A 229 -7.98 1.42 4.24
N ALA A 230 -7.70 2.72 4.35
CA ALA A 230 -8.51 3.65 5.13
C ALA A 230 -9.95 3.75 4.59
N VAL A 231 -10.09 3.88 3.27
CA VAL A 231 -11.42 3.95 2.62
C VAL A 231 -12.17 2.63 2.76
N LEU A 232 -11.48 1.49 2.67
CA LEU A 232 -12.07 0.17 2.92
C LEU A 232 -12.49 0.00 4.40
N ALA A 233 -11.72 0.55 5.35
CA ALA A 233 -12.10 0.56 6.76
C ALA A 233 -13.38 1.36 7.03
N GLN A 234 -13.67 2.37 6.21
CA GLN A 234 -14.92 3.13 6.21
C GLN A 234 -16.07 2.42 5.47
N ARG A 235 -15.84 1.16 5.03
CA ARG A 235 -16.82 0.31 4.31
C ARG A 235 -17.31 0.89 2.98
N GLN A 236 -16.49 1.71 2.33
CA GLN A 236 -16.79 2.25 1.00
C GLN A 236 -16.58 1.19 -0.10
N GLY A 237 -17.27 1.39 -1.23
CA GLY A 237 -17.16 0.50 -2.39
C GLY A 237 -15.79 0.59 -3.08
N TRP A 238 -15.45 -0.42 -3.85
CA TRP A 238 -14.13 -0.56 -4.50
C TRP A 238 -13.78 0.61 -5.44
N LYS A 239 -14.75 1.17 -6.19
CA LYS A 239 -14.51 2.33 -7.07
C LYS A 239 -14.12 3.57 -6.27
N THR A 240 -14.85 3.84 -5.20
CA THR A 240 -14.55 4.94 -4.28
C THR A 240 -13.17 4.77 -3.65
N ALA A 241 -12.85 3.55 -3.21
CA ALA A 241 -11.55 3.25 -2.60
C ALA A 241 -10.39 3.49 -3.56
N LEU A 242 -10.52 3.08 -4.83
CA LEU A 242 -9.52 3.34 -5.87
C LEU A 242 -9.40 4.83 -6.20
N ALA A 243 -10.54 5.51 -6.39
CA ALA A 243 -10.55 6.93 -6.74
C ALA A 243 -9.89 7.77 -5.65
N GLN A 244 -10.29 7.58 -4.40
CA GLN A 244 -9.75 8.35 -3.27
C GLN A 244 -8.28 8.03 -2.99
N ALA A 245 -7.85 6.76 -3.12
CA ALA A 245 -6.44 6.41 -2.96
C ALA A 245 -5.57 7.07 -4.05
N LYS A 246 -6.02 7.06 -5.31
CA LYS A 246 -5.32 7.71 -6.43
C LYS A 246 -5.29 9.22 -6.28
N SER A 247 -6.42 9.83 -5.93
CA SER A 247 -6.59 11.25 -5.66
C SER A 247 -5.64 11.74 -4.56
N PHE A 248 -5.61 11.01 -3.44
CA PHE A 248 -4.77 11.35 -2.30
C PHE A 248 -3.27 11.33 -2.65
N VAL A 249 -2.82 10.30 -3.40
CA VAL A 249 -1.43 10.24 -3.86
C VAL A 249 -1.12 11.37 -4.82
N TYR A 250 -2.02 11.66 -5.77
CA TYR A 250 -1.85 12.77 -6.72
C TYR A 250 -1.74 14.11 -5.98
N GLY A 251 -2.63 14.37 -5.04
CA GLY A 251 -2.61 15.59 -4.22
C GLY A 251 -1.34 15.71 -3.38
N SER A 252 -0.93 14.62 -2.70
CA SER A 252 0.29 14.58 -1.90
C SER A 252 1.57 14.83 -2.73
N LEU A 253 1.57 14.48 -4.00
CA LEU A 253 2.65 14.78 -4.94
C LEU A 253 2.57 16.21 -5.48
N SER A 254 1.35 16.76 -5.61
CA SER A 254 1.12 18.14 -6.07
C SER A 254 1.47 19.18 -5.01
N GLU A 255 1.29 18.83 -3.72
CA GLU A 255 1.50 19.68 -2.56
C GLU A 255 2.53 19.08 -1.60
N PRO A 256 3.79 18.87 -2.03
CA PRO A 256 4.78 18.23 -1.18
C PRO A 256 5.20 19.14 -0.03
N ALA A 257 5.41 18.57 1.16
CA ALA A 257 5.94 19.28 2.30
C ALA A 257 7.47 19.42 2.20
N ALA A 258 8.00 20.63 2.33
CA ALA A 258 9.43 20.85 2.47
C ALA A 258 9.88 20.43 3.88
N ILE A 259 10.71 19.38 3.97
CA ILE A 259 11.17 18.79 5.25
C ILE A 259 12.65 19.03 5.54
N GLY A 260 13.37 19.58 4.57
CA GLY A 260 14.80 19.88 4.69
C GLY A 260 15.29 20.68 3.49
N LYS A 261 16.56 21.05 3.48
CA LYS A 261 17.15 21.82 2.38
C LYS A 261 17.15 21.00 1.08
N GLY A 262 16.26 21.34 0.15
CA GLY A 262 16.08 20.63 -1.13
C GLY A 262 15.43 19.24 -0.98
N LEU A 263 14.82 18.94 0.17
CA LEU A 263 14.11 17.71 0.44
C LEU A 263 12.62 17.98 0.61
N ASN A 264 11.83 17.28 -0.18
CA ASN A 264 10.37 17.28 -0.07
C ASN A 264 9.88 15.87 0.28
N ALA A 265 8.79 15.80 1.02
CA ALA A 265 8.09 14.55 1.33
C ALA A 265 6.62 14.64 0.94
N MET A 266 6.01 13.48 0.68
CA MET A 266 4.57 13.38 0.56
C MET A 266 3.92 13.72 1.91
N TYR A 267 2.92 14.58 1.86
CA TYR A 267 2.12 14.96 3.01
C TYR A 267 0.64 15.00 2.61
N PRO A 268 -0.30 14.77 3.54
CA PRO A 268 -1.70 14.86 3.21
C PRO A 268 -2.04 16.17 2.50
N PRO A 269 -2.70 16.12 1.33
CA PRO A 269 -3.04 17.33 0.58
C PRO A 269 -4.09 18.14 1.32
N VAL A 270 -4.09 19.45 1.13
CA VAL A 270 -5.11 20.37 1.65
C VAL A 270 -6.31 20.41 0.73
N GLU A 271 -6.06 20.38 -0.59
CA GLU A 271 -7.07 20.44 -1.64
C GLU A 271 -7.65 19.04 -1.95
N ASP A 272 -8.87 19.02 -2.47
CA ASP A 272 -9.52 17.82 -3.00
C ASP A 272 -9.18 17.65 -4.48
N TYR A 273 -8.63 16.47 -4.81
CA TYR A 273 -8.20 16.11 -6.17
C TYR A 273 -9.06 15.02 -6.83
N ASP A 274 -10.22 14.66 -6.28
CA ASP A 274 -11.06 13.57 -6.77
C ASP A 274 -11.44 13.75 -8.25
N ARG A 275 -11.69 14.97 -8.68
CA ARG A 275 -11.99 15.32 -10.09
C ARG A 275 -10.82 15.06 -11.06
N MET A 276 -9.60 14.90 -10.57
CA MET A 276 -8.42 14.57 -11.39
C MET A 276 -8.35 13.09 -11.73
N VAL A 277 -9.12 12.25 -11.02
CA VAL A 277 -9.09 10.79 -11.22
C VAL A 277 -10.17 10.39 -12.22
N LYS A 278 -9.75 9.61 -13.22
CA LYS A 278 -10.66 8.96 -14.18
C LYS A 278 -10.55 7.45 -14.02
N ILE A 279 -11.69 6.77 -13.94
CA ILE A 279 -11.76 5.31 -13.93
C ILE A 279 -12.56 4.88 -15.16
N ALA A 280 -11.93 4.15 -16.06
CA ALA A 280 -12.54 3.64 -17.27
C ALA A 280 -12.38 2.11 -17.35
N GLU A 281 -13.46 1.42 -17.71
CA GLU A 281 -13.41 -0.03 -17.98
C GLU A 281 -12.69 -0.27 -19.31
N LEU A 282 -11.77 -1.23 -19.31
CA LEU A 282 -11.04 -1.65 -20.49
C LEU A 282 -11.73 -2.86 -21.14
N ALA A 283 -11.79 -2.86 -22.48
CA ALA A 283 -12.44 -3.90 -23.25
C ALA A 283 -11.69 -5.25 -23.21
#